data_96bf7eeccb42d6610c92298a877aff93
#
_entry.id   96bf7eeccb42d6610c92298a877aff93
#
_cell.length_a   1.000
_cell.length_b   1.000
_cell.length_c   1.000
_cell.angle_alpha   90.00
_cell.angle_beta   90.00
_cell.angle_gamma   90.00
#
_symmetry.space_group_name_H-M   'P 1'
#
loop_
_entity.id
_entity.type
_entity.pdbx_description
1 polymer ?
#
loop_
_entity_poly.entity_id
_entity_poly.type
_entity_poly.pdbx_seq_one_letter_code
_entity_poly.pdbx_strand_id
1 'polypeptide(L)'
;MATGGVRVALEKGVGFSAAEALSVLNACHSIQARKLNKRGQQFARSLSEPAGAPDDDVVSMAKGAMNVLMSMFEPSADDCTVGIDELVAETGLPVERVERVDAFFTLDASGMTALEAAEKFVQGDNPWRRHPLLSGDAGRVMLLHDGHTGPALRERLEEYLKTQKAEWDAYAKHRGEVLEERVLRAVKTILPTATYRNGFEFFVPATDGEKATGLVDAYTKRVECDHLVLVDDVALVIEDKAVAFSALARGGKTTRQLGDLRRIITNAAEQAGRVRSGIVDDGGLRVEGEGWVDLAHIREIHTIAVSLDDIPAVFTATADLLEAGLIELENVPWTVSLHDLELIAELVDRPAEFLLYLRRRRDPMTTMMFMAPDELDLFLYFYEAGLWVAPDPALVKDAFPFMPDPTTGELRRFRQQVPAFITSRTDALDQWHLTRDASPRAPKPSMPTTSIVDLIDELHDRQSFGWLSVGATLLSGNEAAQEKFARHAKDLLNNPDPGGRGRSLTVPITGSTNVEDGWVLVWAVKPAGISLAAWETHIRNYMKAKGHQLNIPRVAAFAYDEVSRELIALYYEGETETLNPSAAASLQRLRPASALQSLLPPAAKNRNRSPRPR
;
A
#
# COMPACT_ATOMS: atom_id res chain seq x y z
N MET A 1 6.43 1.32 24.34
CA MET A 1 6.55 1.20 25.81
C MET A 1 7.72 2.01 26.39
N ALA A 2 8.14 3.05 25.70
CA ALA A 2 9.32 3.85 26.05
C ALA A 2 9.06 5.07 26.94
N THR A 3 7.80 5.40 27.27
CA THR A 3 7.54 6.50 28.21
C THR A 3 7.99 6.10 29.62
N GLY A 4 8.75 6.98 30.29
CA GLY A 4 9.33 6.68 31.61
C GLY A 4 8.30 6.20 32.65
N GLY A 5 7.08 6.73 32.61
CA GLY A 5 5.98 6.31 33.50
C GLY A 5 5.50 4.88 33.28
N VAL A 6 5.28 4.49 32.02
CA VAL A 6 4.86 3.12 31.63
C VAL A 6 5.94 2.09 31.99
N ARG A 7 7.21 2.42 31.74
CA ARG A 7 8.34 1.57 32.11
C ARG A 7 8.38 1.35 33.64
N VAL A 8 8.30 2.41 34.42
CA VAL A 8 8.29 2.33 35.89
C VAL A 8 7.10 1.51 36.40
N ALA A 9 5.91 1.66 35.80
CA ALA A 9 4.72 0.88 36.16
C ALA A 9 4.91 -0.62 35.93
N LEU A 10 5.50 -0.99 34.76
CA LEU A 10 5.83 -2.38 34.45
C LEU A 10 6.88 -2.93 35.41
N GLU A 11 8.01 -2.24 35.62
CA GLU A 11 9.07 -2.68 36.52
C GLU A 11 8.57 -2.86 37.98
N LYS A 12 7.67 -1.99 38.42
CA LYS A 12 7.05 -2.08 39.78
C LYS A 12 6.00 -3.19 39.85
N GLY A 13 5.21 -3.39 38.82
CA GLY A 13 4.05 -4.29 38.86
C GLY A 13 4.36 -5.72 38.48
N VAL A 14 5.05 -5.93 37.38
CA VAL A 14 5.43 -7.28 36.88
C VAL A 14 6.89 -7.62 37.22
N GLY A 15 7.69 -6.65 37.60
CA GLY A 15 9.06 -6.84 38.08
C GLY A 15 10.12 -6.85 36.99
N PHE A 16 9.78 -6.47 35.73
CA PHE A 16 10.70 -6.36 34.62
C PHE A 16 10.21 -5.30 33.61
N SER A 17 11.08 -4.84 32.73
CA SER A 17 10.75 -3.96 31.62
C SER A 17 10.36 -4.75 30.37
N ALA A 18 9.67 -4.12 29.41
CA ALA A 18 9.36 -4.72 28.12
C ALA A 18 10.63 -5.13 27.32
N ALA A 19 11.72 -4.37 27.46
CA ALA A 19 12.99 -4.69 26.82
C ALA A 19 13.65 -5.96 27.42
N GLU A 20 13.60 -6.12 28.73
CA GLU A 20 14.09 -7.34 29.40
C GLU A 20 13.25 -8.55 28.98
N ALA A 21 11.92 -8.41 28.92
CA ALA A 21 11.05 -9.48 28.44
C ALA A 21 11.37 -9.88 26.99
N LEU A 22 11.54 -8.90 26.09
CA LEU A 22 11.92 -9.16 24.71
C LEU A 22 13.29 -9.86 24.62
N SER A 23 14.26 -9.42 25.43
CA SER A 23 15.59 -10.04 25.49
C SER A 23 15.51 -11.52 25.88
N VAL A 24 14.70 -11.88 26.90
CA VAL A 24 14.55 -13.27 27.34
C VAL A 24 13.86 -14.13 26.29
N LEU A 25 12.78 -13.65 25.68
CA LEU A 25 12.07 -14.40 24.62
C LEU A 25 12.96 -14.63 23.39
N ASN A 26 13.71 -13.60 22.96
CA ASN A 26 14.64 -13.73 21.85
C ASN A 26 15.82 -14.66 22.19
N ALA A 27 16.32 -14.63 23.43
CA ALA A 27 17.37 -15.55 23.88
C ALA A 27 16.87 -17.00 23.82
N CYS A 28 15.63 -17.26 24.25
CA CYS A 28 15.01 -18.57 24.15
C CYS A 28 15.01 -19.09 22.70
N HIS A 29 14.54 -18.28 21.75
CA HIS A 29 14.59 -18.60 20.32
C HIS A 29 16.00 -18.86 19.83
N SER A 30 16.95 -17.98 20.14
CA SER A 30 18.34 -18.08 19.69
C SER A 30 19.03 -19.36 20.18
N ILE A 31 18.79 -19.75 21.45
CA ILE A 31 19.34 -20.98 22.01
C ILE A 31 18.72 -22.21 21.34
N GLN A 32 17.38 -22.24 21.17
CA GLN A 32 16.70 -23.34 20.47
C GLN A 32 17.19 -23.49 19.02
N ALA A 33 17.29 -22.37 18.28
CA ALA A 33 17.80 -22.35 16.91
C ALA A 33 19.24 -22.89 16.84
N ARG A 34 20.14 -22.52 17.78
CA ARG A 34 21.50 -23.07 17.84
C ARG A 34 21.51 -24.56 18.09
N LYS A 35 20.66 -25.07 18.99
CA LYS A 35 20.52 -26.52 19.27
C LYS A 35 20.04 -27.26 18.03
N LEU A 36 19.05 -26.74 17.30
CA LEU A 36 18.55 -27.30 16.05
C LEU A 36 19.64 -27.31 14.95
N ASN A 37 20.33 -26.18 14.75
CA ASN A 37 21.40 -26.05 13.76
C ASN A 37 22.56 -27.00 14.03
N LYS A 38 22.90 -27.21 15.31
CA LYS A 38 23.94 -28.19 15.69
C LYS A 38 23.55 -29.61 15.27
N ARG A 39 22.28 -30.00 15.46
CA ARG A 39 21.77 -31.31 15.00
C ARG A 39 21.80 -31.43 13.48
N GLY A 40 21.37 -30.37 12.77
CA GLY A 40 21.45 -30.31 11.30
C GLY A 40 22.87 -30.50 10.77
N GLN A 41 23.86 -29.86 11.42
CA GLN A 41 25.26 -30.04 11.09
C GLN A 41 25.76 -31.46 11.38
N GLN A 42 25.35 -32.08 12.49
CA GLN A 42 25.67 -33.46 12.82
C GLN A 42 25.11 -34.43 11.76
N PHE A 43 23.87 -34.21 11.32
CA PHE A 43 23.24 -34.97 10.24
C PHE A 43 24.03 -34.82 8.92
N ALA A 44 24.34 -33.58 8.52
CA ALA A 44 25.14 -33.33 7.31
C ALA A 44 26.51 -34.01 7.34
N ARG A 45 27.17 -34.00 8.51
CA ARG A 45 28.45 -34.71 8.69
C ARG A 45 28.30 -36.22 8.56
N SER A 46 27.25 -36.82 9.15
CA SER A 46 26.98 -38.27 9.06
C SER A 46 26.69 -38.74 7.63
N LEU A 47 26.29 -37.84 6.74
CA LEU A 47 26.09 -38.12 5.30
C LEU A 47 27.38 -37.91 4.46
N SER A 48 28.39 -37.19 5.00
CA SER A 48 29.57 -36.75 4.24
C SER A 48 30.78 -37.67 4.43
N GLU A 49 30.68 -38.74 5.22
CA GLU A 49 31.81 -39.68 5.42
C GLU A 49 32.03 -40.58 4.20
N PRO A 50 33.32 -40.95 3.87
CA PRO A 50 33.71 -41.31 2.52
C PRO A 50 33.12 -42.65 2.08
N ALA A 51 32.68 -42.71 0.82
CA ALA A 51 32.38 -43.93 0.10
C ALA A 51 33.62 -44.81 -0.05
N GLY A 52 33.73 -45.87 0.75
CA GLY A 52 34.83 -46.82 0.71
C GLY A 52 34.97 -47.72 1.94
N ALA A 53 34.01 -47.62 2.87
CA ALA A 53 33.94 -48.51 4.03
C ALA A 53 33.43 -49.92 3.66
N PRO A 54 33.85 -50.99 4.38
CA PRO A 54 33.26 -52.31 4.23
C PRO A 54 31.75 -52.32 4.41
N ASP A 55 31.03 -53.25 3.77
CA ASP A 55 29.54 -53.31 3.75
C ASP A 55 28.89 -53.27 5.15
N ASP A 56 29.49 -53.87 6.16
CA ASP A 56 29.01 -53.82 7.55
C ASP A 56 29.13 -52.42 8.18
N ASP A 57 30.16 -51.67 7.79
CA ASP A 57 30.31 -50.28 8.24
C ASP A 57 29.29 -49.34 7.57
N VAL A 58 28.95 -49.55 6.31
CA VAL A 58 27.92 -48.79 5.58
C VAL A 58 26.54 -48.93 6.22
N VAL A 59 26.17 -50.12 6.66
CA VAL A 59 24.91 -50.36 7.36
C VAL A 59 24.89 -49.68 8.74
N SER A 60 25.99 -49.68 9.45
CA SER A 60 26.16 -48.99 10.72
C SER A 60 26.05 -47.47 10.57
N MET A 61 26.74 -46.92 9.54
CA MET A 61 26.69 -45.49 9.18
C MET A 61 25.28 -45.05 8.77
N ALA A 62 24.57 -45.83 7.94
CA ALA A 62 23.19 -45.55 7.54
C ALA A 62 22.23 -45.55 8.73
N LYS A 63 22.40 -46.50 9.69
CA LYS A 63 21.63 -46.48 10.95
C LYS A 63 21.97 -45.26 11.80
N GLY A 64 23.22 -44.85 11.89
CA GLY A 64 23.66 -43.64 12.58
C GLY A 64 23.05 -42.38 11.98
N ALA A 65 23.13 -42.24 10.66
CA ALA A 65 22.50 -41.12 9.94
C ALA A 65 20.97 -41.08 10.11
N MET A 66 20.32 -42.25 10.06
CA MET A 66 18.88 -42.38 10.31
C MET A 66 18.52 -41.96 11.75
N ASN A 67 19.30 -42.37 12.75
CA ASN A 67 19.03 -41.96 14.13
C ASN A 67 19.19 -40.45 14.32
N VAL A 68 20.19 -39.81 13.68
CA VAL A 68 20.33 -38.35 13.71
C VAL A 68 19.18 -37.69 12.98
N LEU A 69 18.74 -38.21 11.84
CA LEU A 69 17.58 -37.71 11.12
C LEU A 69 16.32 -37.82 11.98
N MET A 70 16.07 -38.97 12.61
CA MET A 70 14.92 -39.18 13.52
C MET A 70 14.97 -38.20 14.69
N SER A 71 16.13 -37.91 15.26
CA SER A 71 16.27 -36.92 16.34
C SER A 71 15.96 -35.48 15.91
N MET A 72 15.90 -35.19 14.62
CA MET A 72 15.42 -33.89 14.13
C MET A 72 13.89 -33.78 14.20
N PHE A 73 13.18 -34.89 13.96
CA PHE A 73 11.70 -34.95 14.03
C PHE A 73 11.19 -35.30 15.44
N GLU A 74 11.97 -36.06 16.22
CA GLU A 74 11.68 -36.44 17.60
C GLU A 74 12.83 -36.01 18.51
N PRO A 75 13.01 -34.67 18.72
CA PRO A 75 14.09 -34.16 19.58
C PRO A 75 13.87 -34.55 21.04
N SER A 76 14.96 -34.71 21.78
CA SER A 76 14.88 -34.87 23.24
C SER A 76 14.36 -33.57 23.90
N ALA A 77 13.86 -33.67 25.13
CA ALA A 77 13.44 -32.49 25.89
C ALA A 77 14.60 -31.46 26.02
N ASP A 78 15.84 -31.90 26.24
CA ASP A 78 17.01 -31.03 26.33
C ASP A 78 17.34 -30.32 25.02
N ASP A 79 17.00 -30.92 23.89
CA ASP A 79 17.24 -30.33 22.57
C ASP A 79 16.28 -29.22 22.21
N CYS A 80 15.03 -29.28 22.68
CA CYS A 80 14.00 -28.29 22.35
C CYS A 80 13.65 -27.32 23.48
N THR A 81 14.15 -27.54 24.70
CA THR A 81 13.92 -26.67 25.84
C THR A 81 15.16 -25.88 26.23
N VAL A 82 14.97 -24.81 26.98
CA VAL A 82 16.02 -23.91 27.48
C VAL A 82 15.89 -23.77 29.00
N GLY A 83 17.00 -23.88 29.72
CA GLY A 83 17.06 -23.68 31.18
C GLY A 83 17.19 -22.21 31.54
N ILE A 84 16.80 -21.86 32.78
CA ILE A 84 16.95 -20.50 33.30
C ILE A 84 18.40 -20.04 33.30
N ASP A 85 19.33 -20.93 33.63
CA ASP A 85 20.79 -20.69 33.63
C ASP A 85 21.31 -20.36 32.21
N GLU A 86 20.81 -21.04 31.19
CA GLU A 86 21.12 -20.74 29.78
C GLU A 86 20.61 -19.35 29.38
N LEU A 87 19.38 -18.97 29.81
CA LEU A 87 18.80 -17.66 29.56
C LEU A 87 19.54 -16.53 30.29
N VAL A 88 19.93 -16.76 31.55
CA VAL A 88 20.75 -15.82 32.33
C VAL A 88 22.10 -15.58 31.64
N ALA A 89 22.76 -16.66 31.21
CA ALA A 89 24.06 -16.56 30.51
C ALA A 89 23.96 -15.81 29.16
N GLU A 90 22.88 -16.03 28.42
CA GLU A 90 22.66 -15.39 27.11
C GLU A 90 22.27 -13.91 27.22
N THR A 91 21.40 -13.56 28.19
CA THR A 91 20.88 -12.20 28.33
C THR A 91 21.73 -11.30 29.22
N GLY A 92 22.53 -11.88 30.12
CA GLY A 92 23.27 -11.15 31.17
C GLY A 92 22.34 -10.51 32.24
N LEU A 93 21.06 -10.87 32.26
CA LEU A 93 20.12 -10.36 33.24
C LEU A 93 20.23 -11.10 34.57
N PRO A 94 19.87 -10.45 35.73
CA PRO A 94 19.75 -11.13 37.00
C PRO A 94 18.75 -12.30 36.95
N VAL A 95 19.06 -13.41 37.64
CA VAL A 95 18.23 -14.62 37.63
C VAL A 95 16.78 -14.32 38.02
N GLU A 96 16.55 -13.46 39.02
CA GLU A 96 15.21 -13.09 39.47
C GLU A 96 14.39 -12.37 38.39
N ARG A 97 15.06 -11.65 37.48
CA ARG A 97 14.39 -11.01 36.33
C ARG A 97 13.99 -12.04 35.30
N VAL A 98 14.89 -12.96 34.96
CA VAL A 98 14.62 -14.04 34.00
C VAL A 98 13.48 -14.93 34.51
N GLU A 99 13.49 -15.34 35.78
CA GLU A 99 12.42 -16.13 36.40
C GLU A 99 11.06 -15.42 36.35
N ARG A 100 11.03 -14.10 36.59
CA ARG A 100 9.78 -13.32 36.52
C ARG A 100 9.24 -13.23 35.09
N VAL A 101 10.10 -13.04 34.09
CA VAL A 101 9.69 -13.04 32.70
C VAL A 101 9.19 -14.42 32.29
N ASP A 102 9.92 -15.48 32.69
CA ASP A 102 9.51 -16.86 32.44
C ASP A 102 8.12 -17.14 33.01
N ALA A 103 7.93 -16.92 34.31
CA ALA A 103 6.65 -17.14 34.98
C ALA A 103 5.49 -16.32 34.39
N PHE A 104 5.78 -15.12 33.88
CA PHE A 104 4.77 -14.25 33.29
C PHE A 104 4.31 -14.70 31.89
N PHE A 105 5.21 -15.27 31.08
CA PHE A 105 4.95 -15.67 29.71
C PHE A 105 4.78 -17.18 29.52
N THR A 106 4.99 -17.99 30.54
CA THR A 106 4.77 -19.44 30.49
C THR A 106 3.28 -19.76 30.68
N LEU A 107 2.76 -20.65 29.83
CA LEU A 107 1.39 -21.14 29.93
C LEU A 107 1.28 -22.15 31.08
N ASP A 108 0.47 -21.83 32.09
CA ASP A 108 0.02 -22.82 33.06
C ASP A 108 -1.20 -23.59 32.51
N ALA A 109 -0.96 -24.82 32.03
CA ALA A 109 -1.98 -25.71 31.52
C ALA A 109 -2.47 -26.74 32.58
N SER A 110 -2.02 -26.69 33.82
CA SER A 110 -2.28 -27.70 34.86
C SER A 110 -3.75 -27.83 35.21
N GLY A 111 -4.54 -26.77 35.04
CA GLY A 111 -5.99 -26.74 35.30
C GLY A 111 -6.88 -26.90 34.08
N MET A 112 -6.33 -27.19 32.87
CA MET A 112 -7.07 -27.23 31.62
C MET A 112 -7.07 -28.62 30.99
N THR A 113 -8.25 -29.14 30.64
CA THR A 113 -8.37 -30.37 29.86
C THR A 113 -8.07 -30.11 28.39
N ALA A 114 -7.67 -31.16 27.64
CA ALA A 114 -7.45 -31.06 26.20
C ALA A 114 -8.70 -30.58 25.44
N LEU A 115 -9.90 -30.98 25.89
CA LEU A 115 -11.16 -30.55 25.29
C LEU A 115 -11.38 -29.05 25.49
N GLU A 116 -11.21 -28.53 26.72
CA GLU A 116 -11.33 -27.10 27.01
C GLU A 116 -10.31 -26.26 26.25
N ALA A 117 -9.09 -26.77 26.07
CA ALA A 117 -8.07 -26.11 25.25
C ALA A 117 -8.49 -26.05 23.79
N ALA A 118 -9.04 -27.15 23.24
CA ALA A 118 -9.53 -27.21 21.88
C ALA A 118 -10.75 -26.28 21.66
N GLU A 119 -11.70 -26.27 22.59
CA GLU A 119 -12.86 -25.38 22.55
C GLU A 119 -12.46 -23.91 22.58
N LYS A 120 -11.53 -23.52 23.46
CA LYS A 120 -10.97 -22.16 23.49
C LYS A 120 -10.29 -21.80 22.19
N PHE A 121 -9.47 -22.69 21.63
CA PHE A 121 -8.79 -22.47 20.37
C PHE A 121 -9.79 -22.26 19.22
N VAL A 122 -10.82 -23.10 19.10
CA VAL A 122 -11.88 -22.96 18.09
C VAL A 122 -12.67 -21.66 18.26
N GLN A 123 -12.84 -21.20 19.51
CA GLN A 123 -13.46 -19.91 19.83
C GLN A 123 -12.49 -18.72 19.63
N GLY A 124 -11.25 -18.98 19.15
CA GLY A 124 -10.20 -17.99 18.89
C GLY A 124 -9.51 -17.45 20.14
N ASP A 125 -9.80 -17.98 21.33
CA ASP A 125 -9.01 -17.73 22.53
C ASP A 125 -7.79 -18.66 22.52
N ASN A 126 -6.80 -18.30 21.68
CA ASN A 126 -5.53 -19.01 21.63
C ASN A 126 -4.59 -18.52 22.75
N PRO A 127 -4.39 -19.30 23.84
CA PRO A 127 -3.57 -18.87 24.96
C PRO A 127 -2.08 -18.66 24.58
N TRP A 128 -1.59 -19.30 23.51
CA TRP A 128 -0.22 -19.17 23.00
C TRP A 128 0.12 -17.74 22.53
N ARG A 129 -0.88 -16.96 22.16
CA ARG A 129 -0.67 -15.55 21.80
C ARG A 129 -0.24 -14.69 22.98
N ARG A 130 -0.59 -15.10 24.20
CA ARG A 130 -0.27 -14.37 25.44
C ARG A 130 0.84 -15.05 26.24
N HIS A 131 0.94 -16.36 26.12
CA HIS A 131 1.89 -17.21 26.83
C HIS A 131 2.62 -18.10 25.82
N PRO A 132 3.65 -17.56 25.13
CA PRO A 132 4.34 -18.28 24.07
C PRO A 132 5.29 -19.37 24.57
N LEU A 133 5.56 -19.38 25.90
CA LEU A 133 6.43 -20.35 26.55
C LEU A 133 5.63 -21.54 27.11
N LEU A 134 6.13 -22.74 26.86
CA LEU A 134 5.68 -23.98 27.47
C LEU A 134 6.62 -24.39 28.60
N SER A 135 6.07 -24.80 29.73
CA SER A 135 6.83 -25.45 30.78
C SER A 135 7.23 -26.86 30.37
N GLY A 136 8.51 -27.15 30.45
CA GLY A 136 9.08 -28.49 30.32
C GLY A 136 9.45 -29.09 31.69
N ASP A 137 10.08 -30.25 31.67
CA ASP A 137 10.57 -30.89 32.87
C ASP A 137 11.73 -30.08 33.51
N ALA A 138 11.87 -30.17 34.83
CA ALA A 138 12.96 -29.58 35.59
C ALA A 138 13.11 -28.04 35.46
N GLY A 139 12.00 -27.30 35.30
CA GLY A 139 12.02 -25.83 35.17
C GLY A 139 12.61 -25.31 33.84
N ARG A 140 12.64 -26.16 32.83
CA ARG A 140 13.03 -25.76 31.48
C ARG A 140 11.81 -25.24 30.72
N VAL A 141 12.03 -24.37 29.74
CA VAL A 141 10.97 -23.79 28.92
C VAL A 141 11.23 -23.95 27.43
N MET A 142 10.17 -23.95 26.65
CA MET A 142 10.22 -23.99 25.20
C MET A 142 9.39 -22.84 24.62
N LEU A 143 9.99 -22.01 23.77
CA LEU A 143 9.25 -21.10 22.92
C LEU A 143 8.72 -21.87 21.72
N LEU A 144 7.39 -21.86 21.53
CA LEU A 144 6.75 -22.62 20.45
C LEU A 144 7.13 -22.12 19.07
N HIS A 145 7.18 -20.82 18.89
CA HIS A 145 7.53 -20.17 17.64
C HIS A 145 7.91 -18.71 17.91
N ASP A 146 8.95 -18.21 17.26
CA ASP A 146 9.44 -16.83 17.43
C ASP A 146 8.41 -15.77 17.01
N GLY A 147 7.59 -16.06 15.98
CA GLY A 147 6.47 -15.20 15.57
C GLY A 147 5.45 -14.90 16.67
N HIS A 148 5.43 -15.66 17.77
CA HIS A 148 4.59 -15.37 18.94
C HIS A 148 5.21 -14.34 19.91
N THR A 149 6.51 -14.05 19.80
CA THR A 149 7.21 -13.13 20.72
C THR A 149 6.60 -11.73 20.73
N GLY A 150 6.45 -11.10 19.57
CA GLY A 150 5.89 -9.76 19.43
C GLY A 150 4.43 -9.65 19.90
N PRO A 151 3.53 -10.48 19.38
CA PRO A 151 2.13 -10.52 19.83
C PRO A 151 1.96 -10.78 21.32
N ALA A 152 2.70 -11.76 21.88
CA ALA A 152 2.62 -12.08 23.29
C ALA A 152 3.12 -10.93 24.18
N LEU A 153 4.25 -10.34 23.83
CA LEU A 153 4.79 -9.19 24.55
C LEU A 153 3.76 -8.06 24.62
N ARG A 154 3.15 -7.72 23.49
CA ARG A 154 2.15 -6.67 23.41
C ARG A 154 0.87 -7.04 24.17
N GLU A 155 0.24 -8.16 23.84
CA GLU A 155 -1.07 -8.53 24.40
C GLU A 155 -1.01 -8.73 25.91
N ARG A 156 0.05 -9.38 26.41
CA ARG A 156 0.19 -9.69 27.83
C ARG A 156 0.52 -8.45 28.67
N LEU A 157 1.39 -7.57 28.16
CA LEU A 157 1.70 -6.32 28.86
C LEU A 157 0.54 -5.31 28.78
N GLU A 158 -0.19 -5.25 27.64
CA GLU A 158 -1.40 -4.43 27.54
C GLU A 158 -2.50 -4.91 28.50
N GLU A 159 -2.68 -6.23 28.66
CA GLU A 159 -3.61 -6.81 29.62
C GLU A 159 -3.31 -6.33 31.05
N TYR A 160 -2.03 -6.35 31.43
CA TYR A 160 -1.60 -5.80 32.73
C TYR A 160 -1.83 -4.29 32.79
N LEU A 161 -1.41 -3.49 31.82
CA LEU A 161 -1.57 -2.04 31.79
C LEU A 161 -3.04 -1.61 31.87
N LYS A 162 -3.97 -2.35 31.28
CA LYS A 162 -5.41 -2.09 31.35
C LYS A 162 -5.96 -2.14 32.79
N THR A 163 -5.28 -2.81 33.71
CA THR A 163 -5.62 -2.77 35.14
C THR A 163 -5.20 -1.46 35.83
N GLN A 164 -4.36 -0.65 35.18
CA GLN A 164 -3.77 0.59 35.68
C GLN A 164 -4.19 1.74 34.74
N LYS A 165 -5.31 2.41 35.04
CA LYS A 165 -5.96 3.36 34.13
C LYS A 165 -5.04 4.47 33.61
N ALA A 166 -4.28 5.13 34.49
CA ALA A 166 -3.41 6.24 34.12
C ALA A 166 -2.27 5.80 33.19
N GLU A 167 -1.67 4.66 33.49
CA GLU A 167 -0.59 4.06 32.70
C GLU A 167 -1.10 3.55 31.36
N TRP A 168 -2.33 3.01 31.33
CA TRP A 168 -3.00 2.62 30.08
C TRP A 168 -3.27 3.83 29.20
N ASP A 169 -3.83 4.91 29.75
CA ASP A 169 -4.12 6.13 29.00
C ASP A 169 -2.83 6.74 28.43
N ALA A 170 -1.75 6.79 29.23
CA ALA A 170 -0.44 7.26 28.76
C ALA A 170 0.17 6.36 27.69
N TYR A 171 0.05 5.03 27.81
CA TYR A 171 0.51 4.08 26.81
C TYR A 171 -0.30 4.20 25.51
N ALA A 172 -1.63 4.29 25.60
CA ALA A 172 -2.51 4.41 24.45
C ALA A 172 -2.20 5.68 23.64
N LYS A 173 -1.98 6.81 24.33
CA LYS A 173 -1.56 8.06 23.70
C LYS A 173 -0.23 7.92 22.98
N HIS A 174 0.80 7.44 23.69
CA HIS A 174 2.13 7.23 23.09
C HIS A 174 2.09 6.27 21.89
N ARG A 175 1.25 5.24 21.95
CA ARG A 175 1.08 4.30 20.84
C ARG A 175 0.50 4.99 19.60
N GLY A 176 -0.45 5.93 19.78
CA GLY A 176 -0.95 6.78 18.69
C GLY A 176 0.16 7.64 18.10
N GLU A 177 0.89 8.39 18.95
CA GLU A 177 2.00 9.26 18.53
C GLU A 177 3.08 8.50 17.73
N VAL A 178 3.41 7.26 18.16
CA VAL A 178 4.38 6.41 17.42
C VAL A 178 3.82 5.95 16.08
N LEU A 179 2.52 5.63 16.00
CA LEU A 179 1.89 5.28 14.72
C LEU A 179 1.97 6.45 13.74
N GLU A 180 1.49 7.63 14.14
CA GLU A 180 1.50 8.84 13.33
C GLU A 180 2.91 9.20 12.84
N GLU A 181 3.92 9.15 13.72
CA GLU A 181 5.31 9.41 13.35
C GLU A 181 5.83 8.43 12.29
N ARG A 182 5.53 7.13 12.44
CA ARG A 182 5.99 6.09 11.52
C ARG A 182 5.27 6.16 10.17
N VAL A 183 3.95 6.41 10.18
CA VAL A 183 3.15 6.64 8.97
C VAL A 183 3.71 7.83 8.20
N LEU A 184 3.91 8.96 8.89
CA LEU A 184 4.48 10.16 8.27
C LEU A 184 5.88 9.89 7.68
N ARG A 185 6.71 9.10 8.36
CA ARG A 185 8.05 8.72 7.87
C ARG A 185 7.95 7.88 6.59
N ALA A 186 7.08 6.87 6.56
CA ALA A 186 6.87 6.02 5.40
C ALA A 186 6.38 6.85 4.19
N VAL A 187 5.39 7.72 4.40
CA VAL A 187 4.87 8.58 3.33
C VAL A 187 5.91 9.60 2.84
N LYS A 188 6.73 10.16 3.74
CA LYS A 188 7.86 11.04 3.36
C LYS A 188 8.94 10.31 2.56
N THR A 189 9.12 9.02 2.77
CA THR A 189 10.02 8.21 1.93
C THR A 189 9.51 8.12 0.50
N ILE A 190 8.19 7.97 0.32
CA ILE A 190 7.55 7.89 -1.01
C ILE A 190 7.45 9.26 -1.68
N LEU A 191 7.06 10.30 -0.93
CA LEU A 191 6.74 11.64 -1.43
C LEU A 191 7.60 12.73 -0.75
N PRO A 192 8.93 12.73 -0.92
CA PRO A 192 9.83 13.60 -0.15
C PRO A 192 9.61 15.10 -0.38
N THR A 193 9.04 15.49 -1.53
CA THR A 193 8.82 16.90 -1.91
C THR A 193 7.40 17.40 -1.63
N ALA A 194 6.52 16.57 -1.06
CA ALA A 194 5.15 16.93 -0.75
C ALA A 194 5.06 18.01 0.36
N THR A 195 3.95 18.74 0.38
CA THR A 195 3.56 19.59 1.50
C THR A 195 2.78 18.77 2.52
N TYR A 196 3.15 18.85 3.79
CA TYR A 196 2.58 18.07 4.88
C TYR A 196 1.88 18.97 5.89
N ARG A 197 0.63 18.62 6.24
CA ARG A 197 -0.13 19.16 7.38
C ARG A 197 -0.49 18.00 8.28
N ASN A 198 -0.10 18.08 9.55
CA ASN A 198 -0.25 16.95 10.49
C ASN A 198 -0.96 17.40 11.76
N GLY A 199 -1.87 16.60 12.28
CA GLY A 199 -2.54 16.81 13.56
C GLY A 199 -3.21 18.18 13.64
N PHE A 200 -4.00 18.57 12.63
CA PHE A 200 -4.67 19.86 12.61
C PHE A 200 -6.18 19.74 12.74
N GLU A 201 -6.78 20.74 13.37
CA GLU A 201 -8.23 20.82 13.54
C GLU A 201 -8.84 21.80 12.51
N PHE A 202 -10.01 21.43 11.99
CA PHE A 202 -10.75 22.25 11.03
C PHE A 202 -12.25 22.18 11.29
N PHE A 203 -13.02 23.08 10.69
CA PHE A 203 -14.45 23.18 10.91
C PHE A 203 -15.23 22.57 9.76
N VAL A 204 -16.26 21.78 10.14
CA VAL A 204 -17.26 21.20 9.23
C VAL A 204 -18.66 21.61 9.69
N PRO A 205 -19.69 21.54 8.82
CA PRO A 205 -21.06 21.83 9.24
C PRO A 205 -21.50 20.84 10.31
N ALA A 206 -22.06 21.35 11.42
CA ALA A 206 -22.64 20.55 12.49
C ALA A 206 -24.04 20.05 12.15
N THR A 207 -24.76 20.77 11.27
CA THR A 207 -26.14 20.48 10.87
C THR A 207 -26.32 20.69 9.36
N ASP A 208 -27.36 20.07 8.79
CA ASP A 208 -27.76 20.29 7.40
C ASP A 208 -28.10 21.78 7.15
N GLY A 209 -28.59 22.48 8.17
CA GLY A 209 -28.81 23.91 8.09
C GLY A 209 -27.53 24.72 7.88
N GLU A 210 -26.46 24.40 8.59
CA GLU A 210 -25.15 25.03 8.36
C GLU A 210 -24.61 24.69 6.95
N LYS A 211 -24.73 23.43 6.54
CA LYS A 211 -24.32 22.99 5.20
C LYS A 211 -25.09 23.74 4.10
N ALA A 212 -26.38 23.92 4.27
CA ALA A 212 -27.23 24.59 3.29
C ALA A 212 -26.93 26.11 3.13
N THR A 213 -26.24 26.72 4.10
CA THR A 213 -25.81 28.13 3.97
C THR A 213 -24.73 28.33 2.93
N GLY A 214 -23.90 27.32 2.67
CA GLY A 214 -22.69 27.42 1.85
C GLY A 214 -21.64 28.39 2.41
N LEU A 215 -21.81 28.84 3.67
CA LEU A 215 -20.90 29.78 4.33
C LEU A 215 -19.98 29.01 5.27
N VAL A 216 -18.75 28.78 4.85
CA VAL A 216 -17.75 28.04 5.62
C VAL A 216 -17.48 28.67 7.00
N ASP A 217 -17.60 30.00 7.11
CA ASP A 217 -17.46 30.71 8.38
C ASP A 217 -18.56 30.38 9.40
N ALA A 218 -19.71 29.86 8.93
CA ALA A 218 -20.81 29.45 9.77
C ALA A 218 -20.67 28.02 10.33
N TYR A 219 -19.68 27.24 9.88
CA TYR A 219 -19.45 25.87 10.37
C TYR A 219 -18.96 25.87 11.81
N THR A 220 -19.61 25.08 12.67
CA THR A 220 -19.34 25.11 14.12
C THR A 220 -18.72 23.82 14.66
N LYS A 221 -18.83 22.69 13.95
CA LYS A 221 -18.28 21.42 14.41
C LYS A 221 -16.79 21.33 14.10
N ARG A 222 -15.97 21.28 15.15
CA ARG A 222 -14.52 21.07 15.05
C ARG A 222 -14.21 19.59 14.93
N VAL A 223 -13.35 19.23 13.99
CA VAL A 223 -12.87 17.86 13.73
C VAL A 223 -11.38 17.88 13.45
N GLU A 224 -10.71 16.76 13.68
CA GLU A 224 -9.28 16.59 13.47
C GLU A 224 -9.01 15.82 12.18
N CYS A 225 -7.85 16.09 11.56
CA CYS A 225 -7.23 15.30 10.50
C CYS A 225 -5.81 14.92 10.93
N ASP A 226 -5.48 13.64 10.89
CA ASP A 226 -4.17 13.16 11.30
C ASP A 226 -3.10 13.63 10.30
N HIS A 227 -3.27 13.38 8.99
CA HIS A 227 -2.34 13.85 7.97
C HIS A 227 -3.05 14.25 6.67
N LEU A 228 -2.69 15.43 6.15
CA LEU A 228 -3.02 15.87 4.80
C LEU A 228 -1.72 16.11 4.04
N VAL A 229 -1.51 15.34 2.95
CA VAL A 229 -0.31 15.39 2.12
C VAL A 229 -0.68 15.90 0.74
N LEU A 230 -0.02 16.97 0.29
CA LEU A 230 -0.35 17.67 -0.95
C LEU A 230 0.84 17.65 -1.91
N VAL A 231 0.58 17.21 -3.15
CA VAL A 231 1.50 17.31 -4.28
C VAL A 231 0.73 17.85 -5.46
N ASP A 232 0.96 19.11 -5.80
CA ASP A 232 0.29 19.82 -6.90
C ASP A 232 -1.24 19.70 -6.83
N ASP A 233 -1.85 18.94 -7.73
CA ASP A 233 -3.29 18.68 -7.82
C ASP A 233 -3.76 17.43 -7.07
N VAL A 234 -2.88 16.76 -6.34
CA VAL A 234 -3.15 15.50 -5.61
C VAL A 234 -3.15 15.74 -4.10
N ALA A 235 -4.16 15.23 -3.41
CA ALA A 235 -4.25 15.19 -1.95
C ALA A 235 -4.35 13.75 -1.44
N LEU A 236 -3.52 13.39 -0.45
CA LEU A 236 -3.68 12.17 0.34
C LEU A 236 -4.19 12.58 1.72
N VAL A 237 -5.34 12.03 2.11
CA VAL A 237 -5.94 12.22 3.44
C VAL A 237 -5.75 10.92 4.20
N ILE A 238 -4.93 10.93 5.24
CA ILE A 238 -4.51 9.73 5.96
C ILE A 238 -5.02 9.81 7.39
N GLU A 239 -5.68 8.76 7.83
CA GLU A 239 -6.21 8.60 9.19
C GLU A 239 -5.58 7.39 9.86
N ASP A 240 -5.01 7.60 11.04
CA ASP A 240 -4.24 6.62 11.78
C ASP A 240 -5.07 5.98 12.90
N LYS A 241 -5.14 4.66 12.91
CA LYS A 241 -5.95 3.93 13.90
C LYS A 241 -5.09 2.99 14.73
N ALA A 242 -4.69 3.48 15.91
CA ALA A 242 -3.94 2.69 16.88
C ALA A 242 -4.82 1.69 17.67
N VAL A 243 -6.04 1.41 17.20
CA VAL A 243 -6.97 0.48 17.83
C VAL A 243 -6.53 -0.96 17.56
N ALA A 244 -6.42 -1.76 18.64
CA ALA A 244 -6.12 -3.18 18.52
C ALA A 244 -7.38 -3.99 18.21
N PHE A 245 -7.25 -4.95 17.29
CA PHE A 245 -8.27 -5.98 17.08
C PHE A 245 -8.35 -6.89 18.32
N SER A 246 -9.51 -6.92 18.96
CA SER A 246 -9.63 -7.59 20.26
C SER A 246 -9.52 -9.12 20.16
N ALA A 247 -9.10 -9.79 21.24
CA ALA A 247 -9.03 -11.25 21.28
C ALA A 247 -10.37 -11.92 20.96
N LEU A 248 -11.48 -11.35 21.44
CA LEU A 248 -12.83 -11.84 21.11
C LEU A 248 -13.18 -11.67 19.64
N ALA A 249 -12.74 -10.59 19.01
CA ALA A 249 -12.92 -10.38 17.56
C ALA A 249 -12.09 -11.38 16.75
N ARG A 250 -10.83 -11.60 17.13
CA ARG A 250 -9.98 -12.66 16.56
C ARG A 250 -10.59 -14.04 16.75
N GLY A 251 -11.29 -14.26 17.85
CA GLY A 251 -12.04 -15.46 18.17
C GLY A 251 -13.31 -15.70 17.40
N GLY A 252 -13.61 -14.88 16.40
CA GLY A 252 -14.78 -15.07 15.56
C GLY A 252 -16.09 -14.56 16.15
N LYS A 253 -16.05 -13.80 17.27
CA LYS A 253 -17.26 -13.15 17.81
C LYS A 253 -17.70 -12.01 16.90
N THR A 254 -18.62 -12.28 15.97
CA THR A 254 -19.05 -11.37 14.88
C THR A 254 -19.38 -9.97 15.35
N THR A 255 -20.11 -9.80 16.47
CA THR A 255 -20.46 -8.47 17.01
C THR A 255 -19.23 -7.66 17.43
N ARG A 256 -18.17 -8.34 17.91
CA ARG A 256 -16.90 -7.70 18.27
C ARG A 256 -16.06 -7.42 17.03
N GLN A 257 -16.01 -8.34 16.08
CA GLN A 257 -15.34 -8.11 14.79
C GLN A 257 -15.88 -6.86 14.12
N LEU A 258 -17.20 -6.78 13.92
CA LEU A 258 -17.84 -5.61 13.31
C LEU A 258 -17.58 -4.33 14.12
N GLY A 259 -17.61 -4.38 15.47
CA GLY A 259 -17.33 -3.23 16.32
C GLY A 259 -15.88 -2.75 16.24
N ASP A 260 -14.91 -3.67 16.13
CA ASP A 260 -13.50 -3.33 16.00
C ASP A 260 -13.19 -2.83 14.58
N LEU A 261 -13.74 -3.46 13.55
CA LEU A 261 -13.59 -3.02 12.15
C LEU A 261 -14.21 -1.64 11.92
N ARG A 262 -15.39 -1.34 12.50
CA ARG A 262 -15.95 0.02 12.45
C ARG A 262 -15.01 1.06 13.02
N ARG A 263 -14.36 0.76 14.15
CA ARG A 263 -13.41 1.70 14.77
C ARG A 263 -12.15 1.90 13.95
N ILE A 264 -11.71 0.88 13.21
CA ILE A 264 -10.48 0.91 12.41
C ILE A 264 -10.77 1.49 11.02
N ILE A 265 -11.79 1.00 10.33
CA ILE A 265 -12.04 1.29 8.91
C ILE A 265 -13.10 2.39 8.73
N THR A 266 -14.32 2.17 9.29
CA THR A 266 -15.44 3.10 9.05
C THR A 266 -15.15 4.49 9.61
N ASN A 267 -14.67 4.57 10.85
CA ASN A 267 -14.36 5.88 11.45
C ASN A 267 -13.24 6.60 10.70
N ALA A 268 -12.21 5.87 10.21
CA ALA A 268 -11.16 6.48 9.39
C ALA A 268 -11.71 6.98 8.05
N ALA A 269 -12.53 6.18 7.37
CA ALA A 269 -13.16 6.56 6.11
C ALA A 269 -14.06 7.81 6.28
N GLU A 270 -14.85 7.87 7.37
CA GLU A 270 -15.69 9.03 7.69
C GLU A 270 -14.86 10.28 8.00
N GLN A 271 -13.77 10.15 8.76
CA GLN A 271 -12.89 11.28 9.09
C GLN A 271 -12.22 11.82 7.83
N ALA A 272 -11.58 10.97 7.04
CA ALA A 272 -10.98 11.34 5.76
C ALA A 272 -12.03 11.89 4.77
N GLY A 273 -13.24 11.34 4.78
CA GLY A 273 -14.37 11.81 3.97
C GLY A 273 -14.76 13.27 4.27
N ARG A 274 -14.64 13.73 5.50
CA ARG A 274 -14.91 15.14 5.87
C ARG A 274 -13.91 16.09 5.22
N VAL A 275 -12.63 15.75 5.21
CA VAL A 275 -11.57 16.52 4.52
C VAL A 275 -11.87 16.55 3.02
N ARG A 276 -12.17 15.38 2.44
CA ARG A 276 -12.54 15.27 1.02
C ARG A 276 -13.71 16.16 0.67
N SER A 277 -14.79 16.13 1.48
CA SER A 277 -15.96 16.99 1.24
C SER A 277 -15.61 18.48 1.31
N GLY A 278 -14.82 18.93 2.28
CA GLY A 278 -14.36 20.32 2.34
C GLY A 278 -13.59 20.74 1.09
N ILE A 279 -12.72 19.86 0.57
CA ILE A 279 -11.97 20.16 -0.67
C ILE A 279 -12.89 20.20 -1.88
N VAL A 280 -13.81 19.23 -2.02
CA VAL A 280 -14.67 19.10 -3.21
C VAL A 280 -15.84 20.09 -3.20
N ASP A 281 -16.55 20.22 -2.07
CA ASP A 281 -17.76 21.01 -1.96
C ASP A 281 -17.46 22.49 -1.74
N ASP A 282 -16.46 22.81 -0.89
CA ASP A 282 -16.14 24.17 -0.45
C ASP A 282 -14.89 24.74 -1.13
N GLY A 283 -14.06 23.93 -1.78
CA GLY A 283 -12.79 24.33 -2.40
C GLY A 283 -11.64 24.51 -1.39
N GLY A 284 -11.79 24.09 -0.14
CA GLY A 284 -10.76 24.23 0.88
C GLY A 284 -11.23 23.90 2.29
N LEU A 285 -10.43 24.27 3.28
CA LEU A 285 -10.70 23.97 4.69
C LEU A 285 -10.54 25.23 5.54
N ARG A 286 -11.45 25.47 6.48
CA ARG A 286 -11.26 26.46 7.54
C ARG A 286 -10.54 25.81 8.71
N VAL A 287 -9.22 26.04 8.78
CA VAL A 287 -8.33 25.44 9.79
C VAL A 287 -8.32 26.32 11.05
N GLU A 288 -8.38 25.66 12.22
CA GLU A 288 -8.34 26.38 13.50
C GLU A 288 -6.99 27.09 13.67
N GLY A 289 -7.08 28.39 14.01
CA GLY A 289 -5.89 29.24 14.24
C GLY A 289 -5.16 29.72 12.97
N GLU A 290 -5.47 29.15 11.79
CA GLU A 290 -4.85 29.54 10.52
C GLU A 290 -5.83 30.28 9.58
N GLY A 291 -7.11 29.94 9.66
CA GLY A 291 -8.15 30.50 8.77
C GLY A 291 -8.40 29.63 7.54
N TRP A 292 -8.70 30.28 6.41
CA TRP A 292 -9.01 29.58 5.17
C TRP A 292 -7.75 29.06 4.47
N VAL A 293 -7.75 27.76 4.17
CA VAL A 293 -6.74 27.10 3.35
C VAL A 293 -7.38 26.74 2.01
N ASP A 294 -6.97 27.44 0.96
CA ASP A 294 -7.46 27.24 -0.40
C ASP A 294 -6.89 25.96 -1.00
N LEU A 295 -7.76 25.02 -1.36
CA LEU A 295 -7.45 23.74 -1.99
C LEU A 295 -8.27 23.53 -3.28
N ALA A 296 -8.81 24.60 -3.86
CA ALA A 296 -9.61 24.57 -5.08
C ALA A 296 -8.84 24.03 -6.30
N HIS A 297 -7.52 24.00 -6.25
CA HIS A 297 -6.66 23.44 -7.29
C HIS A 297 -6.53 21.91 -7.21
N ILE A 298 -6.96 21.26 -6.12
CA ILE A 298 -6.90 19.80 -5.97
C ILE A 298 -7.93 19.14 -6.88
N ARG A 299 -7.50 18.15 -7.65
CA ARG A 299 -8.31 17.40 -8.60
C ARG A 299 -8.39 15.91 -8.29
N GLU A 300 -7.47 15.41 -7.49
CA GLU A 300 -7.38 13.99 -7.16
C GLU A 300 -7.19 13.82 -5.66
N ILE A 301 -8.08 13.07 -5.01
CA ILE A 301 -8.07 12.90 -3.55
C ILE A 301 -8.08 11.41 -3.21
N HIS A 302 -7.10 10.96 -2.46
CA HIS A 302 -7.01 9.61 -1.95
C HIS A 302 -7.18 9.57 -0.43
N THR A 303 -8.16 8.80 0.03
CA THR A 303 -8.38 8.55 1.46
C THR A 303 -7.68 7.25 1.86
N ILE A 304 -6.93 7.28 2.96
CA ILE A 304 -6.10 6.17 3.44
C ILE A 304 -6.40 5.94 4.91
N ALA A 305 -6.63 4.70 5.30
CA ALA A 305 -6.81 4.28 6.68
C ALA A 305 -5.64 3.38 7.09
N VAL A 306 -4.75 3.87 7.96
CA VAL A 306 -3.61 3.10 8.42
C VAL A 306 -3.90 2.50 9.80
N SER A 307 -3.75 1.18 9.92
CA SER A 307 -3.91 0.47 11.18
C SER A 307 -2.57 0.07 11.77
N LEU A 308 -2.44 0.21 13.10
CA LEU A 308 -1.30 -0.36 13.80
C LEU A 308 -1.32 -1.89 13.79
N ASP A 309 -2.52 -2.50 13.85
CA ASP A 309 -2.69 -3.95 13.74
C ASP A 309 -2.77 -4.37 12.28
N ASP A 310 -2.06 -5.42 11.97
CA ASP A 310 -2.26 -6.13 10.73
C ASP A 310 -3.51 -7.02 10.85
N ILE A 311 -4.44 -6.85 9.89
CA ILE A 311 -5.67 -7.66 9.77
C ILE A 311 -5.69 -8.21 8.35
N PRO A 312 -4.78 -9.17 8.07
CA PRO A 312 -4.61 -9.70 6.73
C PRO A 312 -5.92 -10.30 6.21
N ALA A 313 -6.08 -10.37 4.93
CA ALA A 313 -7.29 -10.75 4.20
C ALA A 313 -8.51 -9.83 4.41
N VAL A 314 -8.71 -9.23 5.59
CA VAL A 314 -9.84 -8.30 5.81
C VAL A 314 -9.61 -6.98 5.07
N PHE A 315 -8.39 -6.44 5.11
CA PHE A 315 -8.07 -5.19 4.40
C PHE A 315 -8.20 -5.31 2.90
N THR A 316 -7.98 -6.50 2.34
CA THR A 316 -8.11 -6.78 0.90
C THR A 316 -9.52 -7.20 0.49
N ALA A 317 -10.38 -7.61 1.42
CA ALA A 317 -11.75 -8.07 1.18
C ALA A 317 -12.74 -6.90 1.01
N THR A 318 -12.48 -5.98 0.10
CA THR A 318 -13.27 -4.75 -0.08
C THR A 318 -14.74 -5.04 -0.39
N ALA A 319 -15.04 -6.08 -1.17
CA ALA A 319 -16.41 -6.50 -1.46
C ALA A 319 -17.18 -6.88 -0.19
N ASP A 320 -16.54 -7.64 0.71
CA ASP A 320 -17.15 -8.07 1.98
C ASP A 320 -17.34 -6.88 2.93
N LEU A 321 -16.41 -5.91 2.93
CA LEU A 321 -16.53 -4.67 3.70
C LEU A 321 -17.69 -3.79 3.22
N LEU A 322 -17.93 -3.72 1.91
CA LEU A 322 -19.07 -3.02 1.30
C LEU A 322 -20.38 -3.73 1.67
N GLU A 323 -20.45 -5.06 1.53
CA GLU A 323 -21.63 -5.86 1.88
C GLU A 323 -21.98 -5.74 3.38
N ALA A 324 -20.97 -5.69 4.24
CA ALA A 324 -21.12 -5.49 5.68
C ALA A 324 -21.49 -4.04 6.07
N GLY A 325 -21.53 -3.10 5.12
CA GLY A 325 -21.79 -1.68 5.38
C GLY A 325 -20.73 -1.00 6.24
N LEU A 326 -19.47 -1.44 6.11
CA LEU A 326 -18.33 -0.87 6.82
C LEU A 326 -17.64 0.25 6.02
N ILE A 327 -17.81 0.26 4.71
CA ILE A 327 -17.35 1.30 3.78
C ILE A 327 -18.43 1.59 2.75
N GLU A 328 -18.34 2.74 2.10
CA GLU A 328 -19.24 3.18 1.04
C GLU A 328 -18.54 3.14 -0.32
N LEU A 329 -19.27 2.83 -1.38
CA LEU A 329 -18.74 2.69 -2.74
C LEU A 329 -18.13 4.01 -3.27
N GLU A 330 -18.75 5.14 -2.88
CA GLU A 330 -18.35 6.48 -3.29
C GLU A 330 -17.04 6.94 -2.65
N ASN A 331 -16.64 6.30 -1.54
CA ASN A 331 -15.42 6.64 -0.82
C ASN A 331 -14.75 5.40 -0.23
N VAL A 332 -14.28 4.52 -1.11
CA VAL A 332 -13.47 3.36 -0.71
C VAL A 332 -12.09 3.84 -0.25
N PRO A 333 -11.74 3.74 1.04
CA PRO A 333 -10.40 4.08 1.49
C PRO A 333 -9.40 2.98 1.11
N TRP A 334 -8.15 3.33 0.91
CA TRP A 334 -7.09 2.34 0.98
C TRP A 334 -6.86 1.98 2.45
N THR A 335 -7.13 0.73 2.82
CA THR A 335 -6.89 0.21 4.17
C THR A 335 -5.59 -0.58 4.16
N VAL A 336 -4.67 -0.22 5.05
CA VAL A 336 -3.32 -0.80 5.08
C VAL A 336 -2.80 -0.89 6.51
N SER A 337 -2.00 -1.91 6.82
CA SER A 337 -1.27 -1.97 8.09
C SER A 337 -0.05 -1.03 8.04
N LEU A 338 0.40 -0.55 9.20
CA LEU A 338 1.66 0.19 9.29
C LEU A 338 2.83 -0.60 8.72
N HIS A 339 2.86 -1.92 8.99
CA HIS A 339 3.92 -2.81 8.51
C HIS A 339 3.96 -2.83 6.98
N ASP A 340 2.82 -3.05 6.33
CA ASP A 340 2.74 -3.10 4.87
C ASP A 340 3.06 -1.75 4.24
N LEU A 341 2.58 -0.64 4.84
CA LEU A 341 2.90 0.71 4.38
C LEU A 341 4.42 0.97 4.38
N GLU A 342 5.12 0.55 5.45
CA GLU A 342 6.58 0.71 5.53
C GLU A 342 7.30 -0.14 4.50
N LEU A 343 6.88 -1.38 4.27
CA LEU A 343 7.46 -2.24 3.23
C LEU A 343 7.17 -1.70 1.83
N ILE A 344 5.95 -1.24 1.57
CA ILE A 344 5.61 -0.56 0.31
C ILE A 344 6.49 0.67 0.09
N ALA A 345 6.73 1.46 1.15
CA ALA A 345 7.62 2.62 1.07
C ALA A 345 9.07 2.25 0.74
N GLU A 346 9.56 1.07 1.18
CA GLU A 346 10.86 0.54 0.79
C GLU A 346 10.87 0.04 -0.67
N LEU A 347 9.74 -0.48 -1.18
CA LEU A 347 9.62 -1.07 -2.51
C LEU A 347 9.45 -0.04 -3.62
N VAL A 348 8.73 1.03 -3.38
CA VAL A 348 8.46 2.08 -4.38
C VAL A 348 9.77 2.72 -4.85
N ASP A 349 10.02 2.69 -6.16
CA ASP A 349 11.15 3.37 -6.77
C ASP A 349 10.78 4.81 -7.20
N ARG A 350 9.53 5.02 -7.62
CA ARG A 350 9.03 6.31 -8.11
C ARG A 350 7.70 6.69 -7.48
N PRO A 351 7.51 7.91 -7.01
CA PRO A 351 6.23 8.38 -6.48
C PRO A 351 5.02 8.12 -7.41
N ALA A 352 5.24 8.17 -8.72
CA ALA A 352 4.20 7.92 -9.73
C ALA A 352 3.67 6.47 -9.71
N GLU A 353 4.50 5.49 -9.34
CA GLU A 353 4.09 4.08 -9.15
C GLU A 353 3.11 3.97 -7.97
N PHE A 354 3.42 4.66 -6.87
CA PHE A 354 2.56 4.67 -5.69
C PHE A 354 1.20 5.33 -5.98
N LEU A 355 1.18 6.47 -6.67
CA LEU A 355 -0.08 7.10 -7.05
C LEU A 355 -0.90 6.19 -7.99
N LEU A 356 -0.25 5.52 -8.95
CA LEU A 356 -0.94 4.56 -9.82
C LEU A 356 -1.52 3.39 -9.02
N TYR A 357 -0.76 2.87 -8.04
CA TYR A 357 -1.26 1.84 -7.13
C TYR A 357 -2.52 2.34 -6.39
N LEU A 358 -2.49 3.53 -5.79
CA LEU A 358 -3.64 4.10 -5.09
C LEU A 358 -4.86 4.25 -6.01
N ARG A 359 -4.68 4.72 -7.24
CA ARG A 359 -5.75 4.81 -8.24
C ARG A 359 -6.41 3.44 -8.48
N ARG A 360 -5.59 2.39 -8.67
CA ARG A 360 -6.07 1.02 -8.90
C ARG A 360 -6.71 0.44 -7.65
N ARG A 361 -6.03 0.56 -6.52
CA ARG A 361 -6.46 -0.04 -5.27
C ARG A 361 -7.75 0.57 -4.70
N ARG A 362 -8.04 1.83 -5.03
CA ARG A 362 -9.25 2.52 -4.61
C ARG A 362 -10.36 2.56 -5.67
N ASP A 363 -10.08 2.10 -6.88
CA ASP A 363 -11.12 1.93 -7.89
C ASP A 363 -12.08 0.81 -7.48
N PRO A 364 -13.39 1.09 -7.30
CA PRO A 364 -14.35 0.09 -6.81
C PRO A 364 -14.42 -1.18 -7.66
N MET A 365 -14.32 -1.04 -8.98
CA MET A 365 -14.34 -2.19 -9.88
C MET A 365 -13.11 -3.09 -9.68
N THR A 366 -11.94 -2.49 -9.52
CA THR A 366 -10.68 -3.21 -9.29
C THR A 366 -10.71 -3.89 -7.92
N THR A 367 -11.10 -3.17 -6.86
CA THR A 367 -11.06 -3.72 -5.50
C THR A 367 -12.08 -4.84 -5.26
N MET A 368 -13.22 -4.83 -5.97
CA MET A 368 -14.19 -5.92 -5.92
C MET A 368 -13.76 -7.15 -6.72
N MET A 369 -12.83 -7.00 -7.65
CA MET A 369 -12.36 -8.09 -8.51
C MET A 369 -11.12 -8.80 -8.00
N PHE A 370 -10.38 -8.20 -7.07
CA PHE A 370 -9.17 -8.78 -6.51
C PHE A 370 -9.22 -8.86 -4.99
N MET A 371 -8.92 -10.03 -4.46
CA MET A 371 -8.72 -10.29 -3.05
C MET A 371 -7.40 -11.07 -2.88
N ALA A 372 -6.68 -10.82 -1.80
CA ALA A 372 -5.41 -11.47 -1.50
C ALA A 372 -5.29 -11.81 0.00
N PRO A 373 -4.34 -12.67 0.40
CA PRO A 373 -4.08 -12.94 1.81
C PRO A 373 -3.69 -11.68 2.59
N ASP A 374 -2.93 -10.76 1.98
CA ASP A 374 -2.59 -9.47 2.56
C ASP A 374 -2.38 -8.37 1.50
N GLU A 375 -2.14 -7.15 1.96
CA GLU A 375 -2.00 -5.98 1.09
C GLU A 375 -0.69 -6.01 0.28
N LEU A 376 0.38 -6.60 0.83
CA LEU A 376 1.65 -6.77 0.10
C LEU A 376 1.49 -7.68 -1.11
N ASP A 377 0.67 -8.74 -1.01
CA ASP A 377 0.41 -9.61 -2.15
C ASP A 377 -0.29 -8.85 -3.30
N LEU A 378 -1.24 -7.95 -2.98
CA LEU A 378 -1.86 -7.06 -3.98
C LEU A 378 -0.86 -6.08 -4.58
N PHE A 379 0.01 -5.50 -3.75
CA PHE A 379 1.03 -4.57 -4.21
C PHE A 379 2.06 -5.25 -5.12
N LEU A 380 2.53 -6.45 -4.76
CA LEU A 380 3.45 -7.23 -5.60
C LEU A 380 2.76 -7.70 -6.89
N TYR A 381 1.48 -8.07 -6.84
CA TYR A 381 0.69 -8.37 -8.03
C TYR A 381 0.50 -7.13 -8.93
N PHE A 382 0.38 -5.94 -8.34
CA PHE A 382 0.38 -4.69 -9.10
C PHE A 382 1.68 -4.52 -9.90
N TYR A 383 2.83 -4.84 -9.33
CA TYR A 383 4.10 -4.82 -10.06
C TYR A 383 4.14 -5.85 -11.20
N GLU A 384 3.57 -7.05 -11.00
CA GLU A 384 3.56 -8.11 -12.01
C GLU A 384 2.54 -7.88 -13.13
N ALA A 385 1.34 -7.44 -12.80
CA ALA A 385 0.18 -7.42 -13.71
C ALA A 385 -0.62 -6.10 -13.70
N GLY A 386 -0.17 -5.07 -13.00
CA GLY A 386 -0.76 -3.73 -12.99
C GLY A 386 -2.06 -3.61 -12.19
N LEU A 387 -2.54 -4.66 -11.54
CA LEU A 387 -3.82 -4.67 -10.82
C LEU A 387 -4.95 -4.01 -11.67
N TRP A 388 -5.12 -4.52 -12.90
CA TRP A 388 -5.98 -3.92 -13.90
C TRP A 388 -7.25 -4.72 -14.15
N VAL A 389 -8.40 -4.03 -14.09
CA VAL A 389 -9.71 -4.54 -14.53
C VAL A 389 -10.19 -3.71 -15.72
N ALA A 390 -10.63 -4.38 -16.78
CA ALA A 390 -11.19 -3.67 -17.92
C ALA A 390 -12.55 -3.07 -17.53
N PRO A 391 -12.76 -1.75 -17.70
CA PRO A 391 -14.05 -1.12 -17.42
C PRO A 391 -15.13 -1.59 -18.38
N ASP A 392 -16.42 -1.35 -18.05
CA ASP A 392 -17.52 -1.62 -18.97
C ASP A 392 -17.37 -0.80 -20.26
N PRO A 393 -17.18 -1.44 -21.43
CA PRO A 393 -16.96 -0.71 -22.66
C PRO A 393 -18.15 0.15 -23.10
N ALA A 394 -19.37 -0.18 -22.67
CA ALA A 394 -20.55 0.63 -22.95
C ALA A 394 -20.52 1.92 -22.13
N LEU A 395 -20.23 1.83 -20.82
CA LEU A 395 -20.10 3.00 -19.94
C LEU A 395 -18.91 3.88 -20.34
N VAL A 396 -17.79 3.29 -20.79
CA VAL A 396 -16.67 4.07 -21.36
C VAL A 396 -17.09 4.84 -22.61
N LYS A 397 -17.90 4.23 -23.48
CA LYS A 397 -18.45 4.91 -24.64
C LYS A 397 -19.39 6.05 -24.27
N ASP A 398 -20.22 5.87 -23.25
CA ASP A 398 -21.13 6.91 -22.75
C ASP A 398 -20.33 8.08 -22.14
N ALA A 399 -19.29 7.80 -21.35
CA ALA A 399 -18.41 8.82 -20.79
C ALA A 399 -17.59 9.55 -21.87
N PHE A 400 -17.13 8.84 -22.91
CA PHE A 400 -16.29 9.38 -23.98
C PHE A 400 -16.92 9.17 -25.37
N PRO A 401 -17.92 9.99 -25.75
CA PRO A 401 -18.71 9.80 -26.99
C PRO A 401 -17.90 9.80 -28.29
N PHE A 402 -16.67 10.33 -28.28
CA PHE A 402 -15.76 10.29 -29.44
C PHE A 402 -15.11 8.91 -29.68
N MET A 403 -15.15 8.01 -28.68
CA MET A 403 -14.65 6.64 -28.84
C MET A 403 -15.54 5.85 -29.81
N PRO A 404 -15.00 4.81 -30.51
CA PRO A 404 -15.80 3.93 -31.33
C PRO A 404 -16.79 3.13 -30.48
N ASP A 405 -17.86 2.66 -31.12
CA ASP A 405 -18.82 1.77 -30.44
C ASP A 405 -18.12 0.47 -30.03
N PRO A 406 -18.43 -0.06 -28.83
CA PRO A 406 -17.80 -1.26 -28.34
C PRO A 406 -18.14 -2.48 -29.21
N THR A 407 -17.14 -3.28 -29.51
CA THR A 407 -17.33 -4.52 -30.26
C THR A 407 -18.01 -5.59 -29.40
N THR A 408 -18.71 -6.53 -30.07
CA THR A 408 -19.29 -7.70 -29.38
C THR A 408 -18.23 -8.49 -28.60
N GLY A 409 -16.98 -8.51 -29.10
CA GLY A 409 -15.86 -9.18 -28.43
C GLY A 409 -15.44 -8.50 -27.13
N GLU A 410 -15.45 -7.16 -27.06
CA GLU A 410 -15.13 -6.37 -25.85
C GLU A 410 -16.21 -6.53 -24.80
N LEU A 411 -17.48 -6.38 -25.19
CA LEU A 411 -18.64 -6.63 -24.31
C LEU A 411 -18.65 -8.05 -23.75
N ARG A 412 -18.29 -9.05 -24.58
CA ARG A 412 -18.20 -10.44 -24.11
C ARG A 412 -17.05 -10.61 -23.10
N ARG A 413 -15.87 -10.08 -23.36
CA ARG A 413 -14.72 -10.16 -22.43
C ARG A 413 -15.05 -9.51 -21.10
N PHE A 414 -15.66 -8.33 -21.13
CA PHE A 414 -16.11 -7.66 -19.90
C PHE A 414 -17.06 -8.55 -19.07
N ARG A 415 -18.09 -9.13 -19.68
CA ARG A 415 -19.06 -10.01 -19.00
C ARG A 415 -18.48 -11.33 -18.51
N GLN A 416 -17.32 -11.71 -19.00
CA GLN A 416 -16.62 -12.95 -18.61
C GLN A 416 -15.56 -12.70 -17.52
N GLN A 417 -15.37 -11.47 -17.08
CA GLN A 417 -14.50 -11.19 -15.94
C GLN A 417 -15.10 -11.81 -14.68
N VAL A 418 -14.25 -12.43 -13.89
CA VAL A 418 -14.62 -13.05 -12.61
C VAL A 418 -13.65 -12.57 -11.53
N PRO A 419 -14.11 -12.43 -10.28
CA PRO A 419 -13.22 -12.13 -9.17
C PRO A 419 -12.07 -13.14 -9.07
N ALA A 420 -10.89 -12.66 -8.75
CA ALA A 420 -9.68 -13.45 -8.63
C ALA A 420 -9.12 -13.36 -7.21
N PHE A 421 -8.77 -14.51 -6.64
CA PHE A 421 -7.98 -14.58 -5.42
C PHE A 421 -6.51 -14.65 -5.80
N ILE A 422 -5.74 -13.67 -5.37
CA ILE A 422 -4.29 -13.58 -5.59
C ILE A 422 -3.62 -14.43 -4.51
N THR A 423 -2.85 -15.42 -4.92
CA THR A 423 -2.04 -16.22 -3.99
C THR A 423 -0.84 -15.41 -3.52
N SER A 424 -0.19 -15.86 -2.43
CA SER A 424 1.00 -15.19 -1.88
C SER A 424 2.09 -14.96 -2.94
N ARG A 425 2.69 -13.77 -2.90
CA ARG A 425 3.72 -13.27 -3.83
C ARG A 425 5.00 -12.83 -3.11
N THR A 426 5.09 -13.07 -1.80
CA THR A 426 6.16 -12.53 -0.98
C THR A 426 7.50 -13.23 -1.13
N ASP A 427 7.60 -14.35 -1.83
CA ASP A 427 8.85 -15.12 -1.98
C ASP A 427 10.06 -14.27 -2.45
N ALA A 428 9.84 -13.39 -3.44
CA ALA A 428 10.90 -12.52 -3.95
C ALA A 428 11.26 -11.41 -2.95
N LEU A 429 10.29 -10.90 -2.21
CA LEU A 429 10.47 -9.93 -1.14
C LEU A 429 11.25 -10.55 0.02
N ASP A 430 10.86 -11.75 0.44
CA ASP A 430 11.53 -12.51 1.50
C ASP A 430 13.00 -12.77 1.15
N GLN A 431 13.27 -13.23 -0.08
CA GLN A 431 14.64 -13.43 -0.56
C GLN A 431 15.44 -12.13 -0.57
N TRP A 432 14.86 -11.02 -1.01
CA TRP A 432 15.52 -9.72 -0.98
C TRP A 432 15.88 -9.29 0.45
N HIS A 433 14.98 -9.50 1.42
CA HIS A 433 15.24 -9.21 2.83
C HIS A 433 16.27 -10.16 3.45
N LEU A 434 16.12 -11.47 3.25
CA LEU A 434 17.02 -12.48 3.80
C LEU A 434 18.45 -12.35 3.27
N THR A 435 18.61 -11.84 2.05
CA THR A 435 19.94 -11.65 1.42
C THR A 435 20.46 -10.23 1.55
N ARG A 436 19.88 -9.39 2.41
CA ARG A 436 20.24 -7.96 2.54
C ARG A 436 21.73 -7.75 2.74
N ASP A 437 22.39 -8.62 3.51
CA ASP A 437 23.83 -8.60 3.81
C ASP A 437 24.64 -9.66 3.04
N ALA A 438 24.02 -10.39 2.10
CA ALA A 438 24.66 -11.42 1.31
C ALA A 438 25.27 -10.89 0.01
N SER A 439 26.21 -11.66 -0.57
CA SER A 439 26.77 -11.39 -1.89
C SER A 439 26.78 -12.69 -2.73
N PRO A 440 26.06 -12.78 -3.87
CA PRO A 440 25.19 -11.72 -4.41
C PRO A 440 23.88 -11.55 -3.59
N ARG A 441 23.38 -10.32 -3.54
CA ARG A 441 22.08 -10.01 -2.97
C ARG A 441 20.98 -10.33 -3.98
N ALA A 442 19.83 -10.84 -3.53
CA ALA A 442 18.65 -10.99 -4.36
C ALA A 442 18.12 -9.62 -4.84
N PRO A 443 17.58 -9.52 -6.08
CA PRO A 443 17.07 -8.26 -6.59
C PRO A 443 15.86 -7.79 -5.78
N LYS A 444 15.73 -6.47 -5.64
CA LYS A 444 14.54 -5.84 -5.06
C LYS A 444 13.35 -6.06 -6.00
N PRO A 445 12.16 -6.50 -5.52
CA PRO A 445 10.95 -6.47 -6.32
C PRO A 445 10.68 -5.05 -6.82
N SER A 446 10.43 -4.89 -8.11
CA SER A 446 10.21 -3.59 -8.74
C SER A 446 9.26 -3.70 -9.93
N MET A 447 8.64 -2.58 -10.30
CA MET A 447 7.83 -2.51 -11.50
C MET A 447 8.70 -2.71 -12.76
N PRO A 448 8.20 -3.41 -13.81
CA PRO A 448 8.94 -3.54 -15.06
C PRO A 448 9.30 -2.16 -15.65
N THR A 449 10.57 -1.99 -16.01
CA THR A 449 11.08 -0.73 -16.56
C THR A 449 10.82 -0.65 -18.05
N THR A 450 10.23 0.45 -18.51
CA THR A 450 10.03 0.79 -19.93
C THR A 450 10.70 2.12 -20.25
N SER A 451 10.85 2.45 -21.54
CA SER A 451 11.51 3.71 -21.94
C SER A 451 10.76 4.99 -21.52
N ILE A 452 9.51 4.88 -21.03
CA ILE A 452 8.75 6.05 -20.54
C ILE A 452 9.28 6.57 -19.21
N VAL A 453 9.99 5.73 -18.47
CA VAL A 453 10.53 6.05 -17.16
C VAL A 453 11.47 7.26 -17.20
N ASP A 454 12.28 7.39 -18.26
CA ASP A 454 13.18 8.53 -18.43
C ASP A 454 12.42 9.87 -18.45
N LEU A 455 11.25 9.91 -19.10
CA LEU A 455 10.40 11.09 -19.11
C LEU A 455 9.79 11.34 -17.72
N ILE A 456 9.35 10.30 -17.03
CA ILE A 456 8.76 10.42 -15.70
C ILE A 456 9.80 10.94 -14.70
N ASP A 457 11.02 10.41 -14.73
CA ASP A 457 12.12 10.84 -13.88
C ASP A 457 12.50 12.31 -14.20
N GLU A 458 12.53 12.71 -15.47
CA GLU A 458 12.77 14.10 -15.88
C GLU A 458 11.68 15.05 -15.34
N LEU A 459 10.40 14.66 -15.39
CA LEU A 459 9.30 15.45 -14.86
C LEU A 459 9.38 15.58 -13.33
N HIS A 460 9.74 14.51 -12.64
CA HIS A 460 9.96 14.50 -11.20
C HIS A 460 11.12 15.43 -10.81
N ASP A 461 12.26 15.31 -11.46
CA ASP A 461 13.44 16.15 -11.16
C ASP A 461 13.18 17.65 -11.37
N ARG A 462 12.35 17.99 -12.36
CA ARG A 462 11.93 19.37 -12.64
C ARG A 462 10.86 19.87 -11.68
N GLN A 463 10.19 19.02 -10.92
CA GLN A 463 9.06 19.37 -10.04
C GLN A 463 8.01 20.24 -10.79
N SER A 464 7.74 19.90 -12.05
CA SER A 464 6.77 20.63 -12.88
C SER A 464 5.36 20.36 -12.35
N PHE A 465 4.51 21.40 -12.20
CA PHE A 465 3.15 21.22 -11.69
C PHE A 465 2.40 20.09 -12.43
N GLY A 466 1.82 19.16 -11.69
CA GLY A 466 1.13 17.96 -12.20
C GLY A 466 2.07 16.79 -12.54
N TRP A 467 3.36 16.85 -12.23
CA TRP A 467 4.32 15.79 -12.56
C TRP A 467 3.91 14.43 -11.99
N LEU A 468 3.35 14.40 -10.77
CA LEU A 468 2.95 13.16 -10.11
C LEU A 468 1.76 12.50 -10.80
N SER A 469 0.69 13.26 -11.03
CA SER A 469 -0.54 12.77 -11.67
C SER A 469 -0.33 12.41 -13.14
N VAL A 470 0.49 13.18 -13.86
CA VAL A 470 0.90 12.90 -15.24
C VAL A 470 1.79 11.64 -15.29
N GLY A 471 2.77 11.52 -14.39
CA GLY A 471 3.65 10.34 -14.31
C GLY A 471 2.87 9.05 -14.09
N ALA A 472 1.94 9.05 -13.12
CA ALA A 472 1.04 7.91 -12.89
C ALA A 472 0.17 7.59 -14.11
N THR A 473 -0.27 8.61 -14.86
CA THR A 473 -1.05 8.42 -16.09
C THR A 473 -0.20 7.80 -17.21
N LEU A 474 1.05 8.20 -17.36
CA LEU A 474 1.98 7.61 -18.33
C LEU A 474 2.25 6.12 -18.02
N LEU A 475 2.35 5.75 -16.74
CA LEU A 475 2.52 4.37 -16.29
C LEU A 475 1.24 3.52 -16.39
N SER A 476 0.05 4.13 -16.52
CA SER A 476 -1.23 3.40 -16.51
C SER A 476 -1.46 2.49 -17.69
N GLY A 477 -0.77 2.72 -18.81
CA GLY A 477 -0.82 1.90 -20.01
C GLY A 477 -0.04 0.59 -19.85
N ASN A 478 -0.32 -0.39 -20.73
CA ASN A 478 0.54 -1.57 -20.83
C ASN A 478 1.91 -1.20 -21.42
N GLU A 479 2.88 -2.11 -21.31
CA GLU A 479 4.26 -1.93 -21.81
C GLU A 479 4.32 -1.39 -23.25
N ALA A 480 3.52 -1.94 -24.17
CA ALA A 480 3.50 -1.48 -25.57
C ALA A 480 2.99 -0.03 -25.72
N ALA A 481 2.05 0.39 -24.89
CA ALA A 481 1.56 1.78 -24.85
C ALA A 481 2.62 2.72 -24.27
N GLN A 482 3.27 2.33 -23.18
CA GLN A 482 4.35 3.09 -22.56
C GLN A 482 5.52 3.30 -23.51
N GLU A 483 5.97 2.24 -24.21
CA GLU A 483 7.01 2.33 -25.23
C GLU A 483 6.60 3.23 -26.41
N LYS A 484 5.32 3.27 -26.75
CA LYS A 484 4.80 4.18 -27.76
C LYS A 484 4.83 5.63 -27.30
N PHE A 485 4.44 5.89 -26.04
CA PHE A 485 4.49 7.23 -25.46
C PHE A 485 5.92 7.78 -25.46
N ALA A 486 6.90 6.98 -25.02
CA ALA A 486 8.30 7.35 -25.01
C ALA A 486 8.84 7.76 -26.41
N ARG A 487 8.30 7.18 -27.48
CA ARG A 487 8.73 7.47 -28.87
C ARG A 487 8.10 8.72 -29.46
N HIS A 488 6.96 9.18 -28.97
CA HIS A 488 6.23 10.29 -29.57
C HIS A 488 7.04 11.58 -29.75
N ALA A 489 7.83 11.96 -28.75
CA ALA A 489 8.70 13.13 -28.84
C ALA A 489 9.72 12.98 -29.99
N LYS A 490 10.41 11.84 -30.03
CA LYS A 490 11.41 11.54 -31.06
C LYS A 490 10.81 11.54 -32.47
N ASP A 491 9.62 10.97 -32.61
CA ASP A 491 8.92 10.91 -33.90
C ASP A 491 8.54 12.31 -34.40
N LEU A 492 8.06 13.19 -33.50
CA LEU A 492 7.74 14.57 -33.84
C LEU A 492 8.98 15.39 -34.19
N LEU A 493 10.05 15.27 -33.40
CA LEU A 493 11.31 15.97 -33.60
C LEU A 493 12.05 15.54 -34.89
N ASN A 494 11.91 14.27 -35.29
CA ASN A 494 12.50 13.77 -36.55
C ASN A 494 11.70 14.15 -37.80
N ASN A 495 10.44 14.60 -37.62
CA ASN A 495 9.56 14.97 -38.71
C ASN A 495 9.01 16.39 -38.47
N PRO A 496 9.82 17.45 -38.55
CA PRO A 496 9.36 18.83 -38.34
C PRO A 496 8.32 19.24 -39.40
N ASP A 497 7.49 20.24 -39.08
CA ASP A 497 6.54 20.77 -40.05
C ASP A 497 7.28 21.57 -41.14
N PRO A 498 7.14 21.24 -42.43
CA PRO A 498 7.82 21.96 -43.49
C PRO A 498 7.48 23.46 -43.55
N GLY A 499 6.32 23.85 -43.00
CA GLY A 499 5.90 25.24 -42.91
C GLY A 499 6.35 25.97 -41.63
N GLY A 500 7.18 25.35 -40.79
CA GLY A 500 7.71 25.95 -39.54
C GLY A 500 6.64 26.29 -38.49
N ARG A 501 5.46 25.61 -38.54
CA ARG A 501 4.32 25.91 -37.64
C ARG A 501 4.29 25.12 -36.33
N GLY A 502 5.27 24.26 -36.12
CA GLY A 502 5.27 23.28 -35.03
C GLY A 502 4.36 22.09 -35.30
N ARG A 503 4.61 21.00 -34.61
CA ARG A 503 3.79 19.78 -34.68
C ARG A 503 3.37 19.33 -33.30
N SER A 504 2.19 18.75 -33.22
CA SER A 504 1.69 18.12 -31.99
C SER A 504 1.01 16.78 -32.28
N LEU A 505 1.08 15.88 -31.31
CA LEU A 505 0.33 14.63 -31.25
C LEU A 505 -0.52 14.65 -29.99
N THR A 506 -1.80 14.35 -30.11
CA THR A 506 -2.74 14.31 -28.99
C THR A 506 -3.22 12.88 -28.79
N VAL A 507 -3.15 12.39 -27.57
CA VAL A 507 -3.58 11.05 -27.18
C VAL A 507 -4.55 11.19 -26.01
N PRO A 508 -5.85 10.87 -26.20
CA PRO A 508 -6.78 10.77 -25.10
C PRO A 508 -6.57 9.46 -24.35
N ILE A 509 -6.61 9.52 -23.02
CA ILE A 509 -6.59 8.37 -22.11
C ILE A 509 -8.00 8.23 -21.54
N THR A 510 -8.67 7.12 -21.84
CA THR A 510 -10.10 6.88 -21.58
C THR A 510 -10.32 5.54 -20.88
N GLY A 511 -9.42 5.19 -19.96
CA GLY A 511 -9.44 3.89 -19.26
C GLY A 511 -10.40 3.81 -18.07
N SER A 512 -11.34 4.77 -17.93
CA SER A 512 -12.33 4.83 -16.84
C SER A 512 -13.75 4.99 -17.38
N THR A 513 -14.75 4.73 -16.56
CA THR A 513 -16.16 5.06 -16.80
C THR A 513 -16.53 6.47 -16.33
N ASN A 514 -15.59 7.17 -15.68
CA ASN A 514 -15.76 8.55 -15.22
C ASN A 514 -14.88 9.49 -16.07
N VAL A 515 -15.49 10.54 -16.57
CA VAL A 515 -14.83 11.58 -17.40
C VAL A 515 -13.70 12.28 -16.60
N GLU A 516 -13.90 12.49 -15.31
CA GLU A 516 -12.93 13.15 -14.42
C GLU A 516 -11.60 12.39 -14.30
N ASP A 517 -11.61 11.06 -14.53
CA ASP A 517 -10.40 10.23 -14.57
C ASP A 517 -9.69 10.26 -15.92
N GLY A 518 -10.34 10.85 -16.94
CA GLY A 518 -9.81 10.96 -18.28
C GLY A 518 -8.66 11.97 -18.37
N TRP A 519 -7.76 11.73 -19.34
CA TRP A 519 -6.66 12.64 -19.65
C TRP A 519 -6.54 12.91 -21.14
N VAL A 520 -6.08 14.10 -21.47
CA VAL A 520 -5.57 14.43 -22.82
C VAL A 520 -4.07 14.69 -22.73
N LEU A 521 -3.26 13.79 -23.26
CA LEU A 521 -1.82 13.95 -23.32
C LEU A 521 -1.42 14.51 -24.69
N VAL A 522 -0.58 15.55 -24.70
CA VAL A 522 -0.14 16.26 -25.91
C VAL A 522 1.38 16.28 -25.94
N TRP A 523 1.98 15.66 -26.95
CA TRP A 523 3.38 15.89 -27.29
C TRP A 523 3.44 17.01 -28.33
N ALA A 524 4.26 18.04 -28.09
CA ALA A 524 4.31 19.21 -28.95
C ALA A 524 5.74 19.72 -29.13
N VAL A 525 6.09 20.14 -30.34
CA VAL A 525 7.40 20.69 -30.68
C VAL A 525 7.28 22.19 -30.95
N LYS A 526 8.00 22.99 -30.15
CA LYS A 526 8.13 24.44 -30.33
C LYS A 526 9.06 24.73 -31.52
N PRO A 527 8.59 25.39 -32.58
CA PRO A 527 9.44 25.73 -33.74
C PRO A 527 10.48 26.79 -33.37
N ALA A 528 11.61 26.76 -34.08
CA ALA A 528 12.76 27.64 -33.83
C ALA A 528 12.43 29.14 -33.93
N GLY A 529 11.49 29.52 -34.80
CA GLY A 529 11.14 30.93 -35.05
C GLY A 529 10.15 31.56 -34.05
N ILE A 530 9.68 30.83 -33.02
CA ILE A 530 8.65 31.32 -32.08
C ILE A 530 9.27 31.50 -30.69
N SER A 531 9.00 32.65 -30.05
CA SER A 531 9.42 32.86 -28.66
C SER A 531 8.71 31.94 -27.70
N LEU A 532 9.34 31.62 -26.55
CA LEU A 532 8.75 30.71 -25.55
C LEU A 532 7.37 31.21 -25.06
N ALA A 533 7.24 32.51 -24.77
CA ALA A 533 6.00 33.11 -24.29
C ALA A 533 4.84 33.02 -25.33
N ALA A 534 5.16 33.25 -26.61
CA ALA A 534 4.17 33.11 -27.67
C ALA A 534 3.77 31.64 -27.88
N TRP A 535 4.73 30.73 -27.76
CA TRP A 535 4.48 29.29 -27.80
C TRP A 535 3.63 28.83 -26.61
N GLU A 536 3.96 29.24 -25.40
CA GLU A 536 3.17 28.90 -24.19
C GLU A 536 1.72 29.33 -24.33
N THR A 537 1.49 30.58 -24.79
CA THR A 537 0.14 31.07 -25.03
C THR A 537 -0.60 30.20 -26.07
N HIS A 538 0.09 29.82 -27.14
CA HIS A 538 -0.48 28.96 -28.19
C HIS A 538 -0.83 27.57 -27.66
N ILE A 539 0.09 26.90 -26.97
CA ILE A 539 -0.12 25.53 -26.52
C ILE A 539 -1.21 25.44 -25.44
N ARG A 540 -1.25 26.42 -24.49
CA ARG A 540 -2.32 26.45 -23.47
C ARG A 540 -3.70 26.64 -24.10
N ASN A 541 -3.84 27.53 -25.09
CA ASN A 541 -5.11 27.67 -25.82
C ASN A 541 -5.48 26.40 -26.60
N TYR A 542 -4.51 25.70 -27.17
CA TYR A 542 -4.72 24.41 -27.81
C TYR A 542 -5.17 23.34 -26.82
N MET A 543 -4.52 23.26 -25.64
CA MET A 543 -4.89 22.33 -24.57
C MET A 543 -6.33 22.54 -24.12
N LYS A 544 -6.72 23.78 -23.80
CA LYS A 544 -8.09 24.13 -23.40
C LYS A 544 -9.11 23.76 -24.49
N ALA A 545 -8.80 24.06 -25.74
CA ALA A 545 -9.66 23.72 -26.88
C ALA A 545 -9.80 22.19 -27.04
N LYS A 546 -8.73 21.41 -26.81
CA LYS A 546 -8.75 19.95 -26.89
C LYS A 546 -9.51 19.32 -25.73
N GLY A 547 -9.26 19.76 -24.51
CA GLY A 547 -10.01 19.30 -23.33
C GLY A 547 -11.52 19.53 -23.52
N HIS A 548 -11.91 20.74 -23.91
CA HIS A 548 -13.30 21.09 -24.21
C HIS A 548 -13.89 20.26 -25.36
N GLN A 549 -13.13 20.05 -26.46
CA GLN A 549 -13.59 19.25 -27.60
C GLN A 549 -13.89 17.80 -27.23
N LEU A 550 -13.09 17.22 -26.35
CA LEU A 550 -13.18 15.82 -25.92
C LEU A 550 -14.00 15.64 -24.64
N ASN A 551 -14.43 16.74 -24.04
CA ASN A 551 -15.06 16.78 -22.72
C ASN A 551 -14.21 16.07 -21.66
N ILE A 552 -12.89 16.34 -21.64
CA ILE A 552 -11.93 15.80 -20.67
C ILE A 552 -11.28 16.97 -19.95
N PRO A 553 -11.43 17.09 -18.61
CA PRO A 553 -10.97 18.27 -17.87
C PRO A 553 -9.44 18.35 -17.73
N ARG A 554 -8.75 17.21 -17.62
CA ARG A 554 -7.31 17.15 -17.38
C ARG A 554 -6.51 17.04 -18.68
N VAL A 555 -5.67 18.04 -18.95
CA VAL A 555 -4.84 18.10 -20.15
C VAL A 555 -3.39 18.38 -19.77
N ALA A 556 -2.46 17.58 -20.26
CA ALA A 556 -1.02 17.79 -20.08
C ALA A 556 -0.31 17.88 -21.42
N ALA A 557 0.61 18.83 -21.58
CA ALA A 557 1.41 18.96 -22.79
C ALA A 557 2.91 18.92 -22.49
N PHE A 558 3.61 18.00 -23.11
CA PHE A 558 5.07 17.86 -23.12
C PHE A 558 5.63 18.72 -24.26
N ALA A 559 6.22 19.85 -23.94
CA ALA A 559 6.76 20.79 -24.91
C ALA A 559 8.27 20.54 -25.11
N TYR A 560 8.64 20.24 -26.35
CA TYR A 560 10.02 20.05 -26.79
C TYR A 560 10.46 21.19 -27.69
N ASP A 561 11.72 21.59 -27.59
CA ASP A 561 12.30 22.60 -28.48
C ASP A 561 12.85 21.93 -29.74
N GLU A 562 12.53 22.49 -30.93
CA GLU A 562 12.96 21.94 -32.20
C GLU A 562 14.48 21.94 -32.40
N VAL A 563 15.18 22.94 -31.79
CA VAL A 563 16.62 23.15 -31.95
C VAL A 563 17.43 22.32 -30.97
N SER A 564 17.14 22.48 -29.66
CA SER A 564 17.83 21.72 -28.61
C SER A 564 17.39 20.26 -28.53
N ARG A 565 16.20 19.96 -29.04
CA ARG A 565 15.55 18.64 -29.00
C ARG A 565 15.23 18.14 -27.59
N GLU A 566 15.26 19.03 -26.61
CA GLU A 566 15.03 18.76 -25.18
C GLU A 566 13.59 19.11 -24.78
N LEU A 567 13.10 18.47 -23.72
CA LEU A 567 11.87 18.87 -23.04
C LEU A 567 12.11 20.26 -22.39
N ILE A 568 11.32 21.25 -22.76
CA ILE A 568 11.44 22.61 -22.22
C ILE A 568 10.41 22.92 -21.14
N ALA A 569 9.24 22.30 -21.19
CA ALA A 569 8.19 22.48 -20.19
C ALA A 569 7.19 21.32 -20.19
N LEU A 570 6.58 21.09 -19.03
CA LEU A 570 5.27 20.43 -18.88
C LEU A 570 4.24 21.53 -18.64
N TYR A 571 3.22 21.62 -19.48
CA TYR A 571 2.06 22.45 -19.24
C TYR A 571 0.90 21.58 -18.76
N TYR A 572 0.18 22.04 -17.75
CA TYR A 572 -0.96 21.37 -17.18
C TYR A 572 -2.18 22.30 -17.15
N GLU A 573 -3.34 21.79 -17.52
CA GLU A 573 -4.64 22.44 -17.40
C GLU A 573 -5.62 21.44 -16.74
N GLY A 574 -6.23 21.85 -15.62
CA GLY A 574 -7.18 21.05 -14.84
C GLY A 574 -8.64 21.46 -15.02
N GLU A 575 -8.91 22.53 -15.77
CA GLU A 575 -10.24 23.08 -16.02
C GLU A 575 -10.40 23.46 -17.49
N THR A 576 -11.47 22.98 -18.09
CA THR A 576 -11.75 23.25 -19.51
C THR A 576 -13.14 23.83 -19.76
N GLU A 577 -13.89 24.13 -18.70
CA GLU A 577 -15.30 24.57 -18.82
C GLU A 577 -15.45 25.94 -19.48
N THR A 578 -14.58 26.88 -19.20
CA THR A 578 -14.65 28.24 -19.76
C THR A 578 -13.56 28.50 -20.79
N LEU A 579 -13.93 28.57 -22.06
CA LEU A 579 -13.02 28.96 -23.13
C LEU A 579 -12.90 30.49 -23.21
N ASN A 580 -11.66 30.98 -23.10
CA ASN A 580 -11.39 32.36 -23.49
C ASN A 580 -11.51 32.51 -25.03
N PRO A 581 -11.62 33.76 -25.58
CA PRO A 581 -11.78 33.97 -27.03
C PRO A 581 -10.69 33.30 -27.90
N SER A 582 -9.45 33.25 -27.40
CA SER A 582 -8.32 32.64 -28.13
C SER A 582 -8.42 31.12 -28.15
N ALA A 583 -8.84 30.48 -27.06
CA ALA A 583 -9.10 29.06 -27.02
C ALA A 583 -10.33 28.67 -27.86
N ALA A 584 -11.38 29.50 -27.88
CA ALA A 584 -12.54 29.33 -28.75
C ALA A 584 -12.14 29.40 -30.26
N ALA A 585 -11.28 30.37 -30.62
CA ALA A 585 -10.71 30.43 -31.97
C ALA A 585 -9.83 29.20 -32.30
N SER A 586 -9.12 28.66 -31.32
CA SER A 586 -8.35 27.42 -31.48
C SER A 586 -9.28 26.22 -31.70
N LEU A 587 -10.38 26.12 -30.96
CA LEU A 587 -11.39 25.07 -31.10
C LEU A 587 -11.96 24.99 -32.53
N GLN A 588 -12.26 26.16 -33.15
CA GLN A 588 -12.79 26.21 -34.51
C GLN A 588 -11.81 25.66 -35.58
N ARG A 589 -10.51 25.65 -35.29
CA ARG A 589 -9.47 25.13 -36.18
C ARG A 589 -9.18 23.65 -36.01
N LEU A 590 -9.72 23.04 -34.93
CA LEU A 590 -9.53 21.61 -34.69
C LEU A 590 -10.32 20.77 -35.70
N ARG A 591 -9.78 19.60 -36.04
CA ARG A 591 -10.57 18.59 -36.76
C ARG A 591 -11.71 18.11 -35.83
N PRO A 592 -12.89 17.81 -36.38
CA PRO A 592 -13.98 17.27 -35.59
C PRO A 592 -13.56 16.04 -34.77
N ALA A 593 -14.11 15.88 -33.57
CA ALA A 593 -13.81 14.73 -32.70
C ALA A 593 -14.12 13.37 -33.41
N SER A 594 -15.14 13.33 -34.27
CA SER A 594 -15.48 12.15 -35.07
C SER A 594 -14.34 11.73 -36.03
N ALA A 595 -13.50 12.66 -36.45
CA ALA A 595 -12.33 12.31 -37.26
C ALA A 595 -11.25 11.55 -36.48
N LEU A 596 -11.26 11.59 -35.17
CA LEU A 596 -10.36 10.79 -34.32
C LEU A 596 -10.68 9.30 -34.42
N GLN A 597 -11.94 8.92 -34.59
CA GLN A 597 -12.34 7.51 -34.75
C GLN A 597 -11.65 6.83 -35.94
N SER A 598 -11.38 7.58 -37.03
CA SER A 598 -10.69 7.04 -38.20
C SER A 598 -9.17 6.85 -37.98
N LEU A 599 -8.61 7.45 -36.95
CA LEU A 599 -7.18 7.36 -36.59
C LEU A 599 -6.90 6.26 -35.56
N LEU A 600 -7.94 5.72 -34.92
CA LEU A 600 -7.80 4.59 -34.01
C LEU A 600 -7.54 3.32 -34.86
N PRO A 601 -6.62 2.44 -34.43
CA PRO A 601 -6.37 1.20 -35.15
C PRO A 601 -7.68 0.40 -35.21
N PRO A 602 -8.02 -0.19 -36.38
CA PRO A 602 -9.20 -1.04 -36.47
C PRO A 602 -9.08 -2.15 -35.43
N ALA A 603 -10.17 -2.41 -34.70
CA ALA A 603 -10.24 -3.48 -33.71
C ALA A 603 -9.57 -4.75 -34.30
N ALA A 604 -8.58 -5.29 -33.61
CA ALA A 604 -7.75 -6.37 -34.12
C ALA A 604 -8.65 -7.51 -34.60
N LYS A 605 -8.70 -7.73 -35.92
CA LYS A 605 -9.40 -8.89 -36.48
C LYS A 605 -8.73 -10.12 -35.88
N ASN A 606 -9.45 -10.85 -35.07
CA ASN A 606 -9.03 -12.14 -34.53
C ASN A 606 -8.52 -13.00 -35.71
N ARG A 607 -7.20 -13.11 -35.88
CA ARG A 607 -6.63 -14.19 -36.65
C ARG A 607 -6.91 -15.45 -35.86
N ASN A 608 -7.91 -16.22 -36.29
CA ASN A 608 -8.15 -17.57 -35.84
C ASN A 608 -6.82 -18.33 -35.83
N ARG A 609 -6.20 -18.49 -34.68
CA ARG A 609 -5.17 -19.50 -34.53
C ARG A 609 -5.89 -20.83 -34.50
N SER A 610 -5.82 -21.53 -35.60
CA SER A 610 -6.18 -22.94 -35.66
C SER A 610 -5.48 -23.67 -34.51
N PRO A 611 -6.16 -24.56 -33.80
CA PRO A 611 -5.52 -25.34 -32.74
C PRO A 611 -4.40 -26.18 -33.38
N ARG A 612 -3.18 -26.06 -32.86
CA ARG A 612 -2.12 -27.02 -33.21
C ARG A 612 -2.55 -28.38 -32.61
N PRO A 613 -2.48 -29.46 -33.37
CA PRO A 613 -2.71 -30.80 -32.83
C PRO A 613 -1.62 -31.13 -31.79
N ARG A 614 -2.01 -31.93 -30.79
CA ARG A 614 -1.23 -32.37 -29.62
C ARG A 614 0.10 -33.03 -29.99
#